data_53b9d6b3975f2d1f20f2469c3184625f
#
_entry.id   53b9d6b3975f2d1f20f2469c3184625f
#
_cell.length_a   1.000
_cell.length_b   1.000
_cell.length_c   1.000
_cell.angle_alpha   90.00
_cell.angle_beta   90.00
_cell.angle_gamma   90.00
#
_symmetry.space_group_name_H-M   'P 1'
#
loop_
_entity.id
_entity.type
_entity.pdbx_description
1 polymer ?
#
loop_
_entity_poly.entity_id
_entity_poly.type
_entity_poly.pdbx_seq_one_letter_code
_entity_poly.pdbx_strand_id
1 'polypeptide(L)'
;MASAALLWDVFCRVIDNHGDLGVCWRLARRLVALGQRVRLWADDASALAWMAPDGAPGVQVLPWREPAPDETPGDIVVEAFGCDPPPGFVAGMAAKARPPVWINLEYLSAEPYVARSHALPSPQHSGPGAGLVKWFFYPGFDAATGGLLHEAGLAQEREAFDSEGWLASVGVAPQRGTQRISLFCYAQPALAAWLARWQERPTQLLVTPGPAAEQVGALLGAPLRPGELLRRGALQAHGLPWLSQPGYDRLLWSCDLNHVRGEDSLVRALWAGRPFVWQLYPQSDGAHAAKLEAFLGVYLHGADPALAAALRSRFLQWNGLAAPASAEAPLPAPWQAHARSRGAALEAEQQALGDLGIRLQRFVASKR
;
A
#
# COMPACT_ATOMS: atom_id res chain seq x y z
N MET A 1 2.24 -24.00 -24.66
CA MET A 1 2.06 -24.92 -23.51
C MET A 1 1.89 -24.06 -22.28
N ALA A 2 0.82 -24.19 -21.51
CA ALA A 2 0.68 -23.50 -20.21
C ALA A 2 1.79 -24.04 -19.29
N SER A 3 2.65 -23.16 -18.78
CA SER A 3 3.64 -23.51 -17.76
C SER A 3 2.91 -24.10 -16.56
N ALA A 4 3.40 -25.19 -15.99
CA ALA A 4 2.80 -25.78 -14.79
C ALA A 4 2.75 -24.73 -13.67
N ALA A 5 1.63 -24.67 -12.95
CA ALA A 5 1.46 -23.77 -11.82
C ALA A 5 2.52 -24.07 -10.74
N LEU A 6 3.35 -23.07 -10.42
CA LEU A 6 4.37 -23.17 -9.40
C LEU A 6 3.76 -22.90 -8.02
N LEU A 7 4.36 -23.50 -7.00
CA LEU A 7 3.99 -23.24 -5.61
C LEU A 7 4.90 -22.14 -5.02
N TRP A 8 4.28 -21.04 -4.60
CA TRP A 8 4.92 -19.90 -3.97
C TRP A 8 4.66 -19.91 -2.47
N ASP A 9 5.71 -19.84 -1.68
CA ASP A 9 5.64 -19.55 -0.25
C ASP A 9 5.96 -18.07 -0.04
N VAL A 10 5.02 -17.32 0.46
CA VAL A 10 5.18 -15.89 0.78
C VAL A 10 5.16 -15.75 2.30
N PHE A 11 6.29 -15.37 2.87
CA PHE A 11 6.44 -15.11 4.30
C PHE A 11 6.23 -13.64 4.60
N CYS A 12 5.41 -13.35 5.60
CA CYS A 12 5.07 -12.01 6.04
C CYS A 12 5.12 -11.94 7.56
N ARG A 13 5.96 -11.07 8.11
CA ARG A 13 5.91 -10.65 9.50
C ARG A 13 5.22 -9.29 9.58
N VAL A 14 4.22 -9.19 10.45
CA VAL A 14 3.44 -7.95 10.59
C VAL A 14 4.17 -7.02 11.55
N ILE A 15 4.73 -5.93 11.02
CA ILE A 15 5.45 -4.90 11.79
C ILE A 15 4.68 -3.58 11.74
N ASP A 16 4.29 -3.12 10.54
CA ASP A 16 3.50 -1.89 10.37
C ASP A 16 2.01 -2.21 10.39
N ASN A 17 1.46 -2.46 11.58
CA ASN A 17 0.04 -2.74 11.80
C ASN A 17 -0.48 -3.79 10.79
N HIS A 18 -1.11 -3.33 9.70
CA HIS A 18 -1.71 -4.19 8.69
C HIS A 18 -1.10 -3.96 7.29
N GLY A 19 -0.12 -3.05 7.16
CA GLY A 19 0.45 -2.68 5.88
C GLY A 19 1.18 -3.82 5.20
N ASP A 20 2.06 -4.50 5.94
CA ASP A 20 2.86 -5.62 5.43
C ASP A 20 1.97 -6.78 4.96
N LEU A 21 0.99 -7.16 5.79
CA LEU A 21 0.02 -8.20 5.43
C LEU A 21 -0.83 -7.79 4.22
N GLY A 22 -1.20 -6.51 4.12
CA GLY A 22 -1.98 -5.97 3.01
C GLY A 22 -1.26 -6.11 1.67
N VAL A 23 0.02 -5.75 1.60
CA VAL A 23 0.86 -5.93 0.41
C VAL A 23 1.00 -7.41 0.05
N CYS A 24 1.33 -8.26 1.04
CA CYS A 24 1.52 -9.70 0.83
C CYS A 24 0.23 -10.39 0.36
N TRP A 25 -0.93 -10.00 0.91
CA TRP A 25 -2.22 -10.52 0.47
C TRP A 25 -2.55 -10.10 -0.98
N ARG A 26 -2.34 -8.84 -1.36
CA ARG A 26 -2.53 -8.40 -2.75
C ARG A 26 -1.59 -9.14 -3.70
N LEU A 27 -0.31 -9.30 -3.31
CA LEU A 27 0.65 -10.07 -4.11
C LEU A 27 0.20 -11.52 -4.27
N ALA A 28 -0.22 -12.17 -3.19
CA ALA A 28 -0.71 -13.55 -3.23
C ALA A 28 -1.89 -13.70 -4.19
N ARG A 29 -2.89 -12.83 -4.09
CA ARG A 29 -4.03 -12.79 -5.02
C ARG A 29 -3.59 -12.55 -6.46
N ARG A 30 -2.63 -11.62 -6.67
CA ARG A 30 -2.13 -11.33 -8.01
C ARG A 30 -1.41 -12.52 -8.62
N LEU A 31 -0.57 -13.22 -7.86
CA LEU A 31 0.10 -14.44 -8.31
C LEU A 31 -0.89 -15.55 -8.67
N VAL A 32 -1.95 -15.73 -7.87
CA VAL A 32 -3.03 -16.68 -8.19
C VAL A 32 -3.75 -16.29 -9.48
N ALA A 33 -4.07 -15.02 -9.68
CA ALA A 33 -4.68 -14.52 -10.92
C ALA A 33 -3.76 -14.72 -12.14
N LEU A 34 -2.45 -14.86 -11.92
CA LEU A 34 -1.45 -15.22 -12.94
C LEU A 34 -1.22 -16.74 -13.06
N GLY A 35 -2.11 -17.57 -12.49
CA GLY A 35 -2.10 -19.03 -12.60
C GLY A 35 -1.14 -19.75 -11.65
N GLN A 36 -0.69 -19.11 -10.57
CA GLN A 36 0.17 -19.70 -9.56
C GLN A 36 -0.63 -20.23 -8.37
N ARG A 37 0.00 -21.09 -7.54
CA ARG A 37 -0.51 -21.52 -6.23
C ARG A 37 0.29 -20.80 -5.16
N VAL A 38 -0.37 -20.29 -4.10
CA VAL A 38 0.29 -19.50 -3.08
C VAL A 38 -0.05 -19.99 -1.68
N ARG A 39 0.98 -20.15 -0.85
CA ARG A 39 0.86 -20.24 0.60
C ARG A 39 1.37 -18.93 1.19
N LEU A 40 0.51 -18.24 1.90
CA LEU A 40 0.85 -17.03 2.65
C LEU A 40 1.08 -17.40 4.11
N TRP A 41 2.32 -17.32 4.56
CA TRP A 41 2.73 -17.55 5.93
C TRP A 41 2.76 -16.22 6.67
N ALA A 42 1.93 -16.09 7.70
CA ALA A 42 1.87 -14.87 8.50
C ALA A 42 1.95 -15.19 9.99
N ASP A 43 2.69 -14.38 10.74
CA ASP A 43 2.75 -14.45 12.22
C ASP A 43 1.44 -13.97 12.85
N ASP A 44 0.79 -12.97 12.25
CA ASP A 44 -0.56 -12.53 12.58
C ASP A 44 -1.39 -12.29 11.31
N ALA A 45 -2.31 -13.18 11.02
CA ALA A 45 -3.25 -13.08 9.91
C ALA A 45 -4.63 -12.53 10.33
N SER A 46 -4.81 -12.07 11.56
CA SER A 46 -6.11 -11.68 12.12
C SER A 46 -6.81 -10.59 11.31
N ALA A 47 -6.04 -9.66 10.75
CA ALA A 47 -6.59 -8.59 9.92
C ALA A 47 -7.25 -9.06 8.61
N LEU A 48 -6.93 -10.27 8.12
CA LEU A 48 -7.59 -10.81 6.94
C LEU A 48 -9.09 -11.08 7.18
N ALA A 49 -9.52 -11.24 8.42
CA ALA A 49 -10.94 -11.42 8.74
C ALA A 49 -11.82 -10.26 8.23
N TRP A 50 -11.29 -9.04 8.21
CA TRP A 50 -12.00 -7.87 7.67
C TRP A 50 -11.39 -7.36 6.36
N MET A 51 -10.08 -7.48 6.18
CA MET A 51 -9.39 -7.00 4.99
C MET A 51 -9.75 -7.84 3.75
N ALA A 52 -9.97 -9.13 3.95
CA ALA A 52 -10.26 -10.10 2.89
C ALA A 52 -11.28 -11.17 3.35
N PRO A 53 -12.50 -10.79 3.78
CA PRO A 53 -13.46 -11.70 4.42
C PRO A 53 -13.85 -12.89 3.53
N ASP A 54 -13.84 -12.69 2.22
CA ASP A 54 -14.19 -13.73 1.24
C ASP A 54 -13.01 -14.65 0.91
N GLY A 55 -11.82 -14.38 1.46
CA GLY A 55 -10.60 -15.09 1.10
C GLY A 55 -10.22 -14.92 -0.38
N ALA A 56 -9.45 -15.85 -0.90
CA ALA A 56 -9.15 -15.95 -2.34
C ALA A 56 -8.89 -17.42 -2.71
N PRO A 57 -9.69 -18.02 -3.61
CA PRO A 57 -9.41 -19.36 -4.11
C PRO A 57 -7.98 -19.44 -4.67
N GLY A 58 -7.21 -20.45 -4.25
CA GLY A 58 -5.80 -20.62 -4.65
C GLY A 58 -4.76 -19.96 -3.73
N VAL A 59 -5.19 -19.17 -2.74
CA VAL A 59 -4.32 -18.69 -1.64
C VAL A 59 -4.64 -19.51 -0.39
N GLN A 60 -3.64 -20.19 0.15
CA GLN A 60 -3.72 -20.84 1.45
C GLN A 60 -3.01 -19.96 2.49
N VAL A 61 -3.71 -19.50 3.51
CA VAL A 61 -3.11 -18.76 4.64
C VAL A 61 -2.68 -19.74 5.71
N LEU A 62 -1.42 -19.68 6.10
CA LEU A 62 -0.81 -20.57 7.07
C LEU A 62 -0.21 -19.78 8.23
N PRO A 63 -0.32 -20.28 9.47
CA PRO A 63 0.32 -19.62 10.60
C PRO A 63 1.83 -19.79 10.52
N TRP A 64 2.56 -18.69 10.64
CA TRP A 64 4.01 -18.75 10.81
C TRP A 64 4.32 -19.07 12.26
N ARG A 65 4.84 -20.28 12.50
CA ARG A 65 5.22 -20.79 13.83
C ARG A 65 6.64 -21.34 13.79
N GLU A 66 7.31 -21.31 14.91
CA GLU A 66 8.56 -22.02 15.14
C GLU A 66 8.36 -23.15 16.16
N PRO A 67 8.86 -24.37 15.89
CA PRO A 67 9.53 -24.78 14.66
C PRO A 67 8.61 -24.70 13.45
N ALA A 68 9.20 -24.52 12.26
CA ALA A 68 8.43 -24.54 11.03
C ALA A 68 7.67 -25.88 10.96
N PRO A 69 6.43 -25.89 10.49
CA PRO A 69 5.69 -27.11 10.23
C PRO A 69 6.45 -27.97 9.20
N ASP A 70 6.19 -29.30 9.19
CA ASP A 70 6.81 -30.29 8.30
C ASP A 70 6.46 -30.08 6.79
N GLU A 71 6.19 -28.86 6.43
CA GLU A 71 5.80 -28.48 5.08
C GLU A 71 7.01 -28.42 4.17
N THR A 72 7.00 -29.20 3.10
CA THR A 72 8.03 -29.11 2.05
C THR A 72 7.99 -27.74 1.39
N PRO A 73 9.14 -27.01 1.33
CA PRO A 73 9.21 -25.74 0.63
C PRO A 73 8.73 -25.82 -0.82
N GLY A 74 8.02 -24.80 -1.27
CA GLY A 74 7.53 -24.69 -2.64
C GLY A 74 8.64 -24.57 -3.69
N ASP A 75 8.26 -24.10 -4.86
CA ASP A 75 9.19 -23.84 -5.98
C ASP A 75 9.86 -22.47 -5.84
N ILE A 76 9.16 -21.53 -5.24
CA ILE A 76 9.60 -20.16 -4.99
C ILE A 76 9.32 -19.81 -3.53
N VAL A 77 10.27 -19.14 -2.88
CA VAL A 77 10.13 -18.62 -1.53
C VAL A 77 10.37 -17.11 -1.57
N VAL A 78 9.38 -16.36 -1.13
CA VAL A 78 9.45 -14.91 -0.99
C VAL A 78 9.42 -14.59 0.49
N GLU A 79 10.47 -13.97 0.99
CA GLU A 79 10.43 -13.27 2.27
C GLU A 79 10.09 -11.81 2.02
N ALA A 80 9.00 -11.33 2.59
CA ALA A 80 8.61 -9.95 2.47
C ALA A 80 9.33 -9.10 3.52
N PHE A 81 9.96 -8.01 3.07
CA PHE A 81 10.55 -6.99 3.94
C PHE A 81 11.65 -7.52 4.88
N GLY A 82 12.41 -8.50 4.41
CA GLY A 82 13.51 -9.08 5.20
C GLY A 82 13.07 -9.84 6.44
N CYS A 83 11.90 -10.49 6.40
CA CYS A 83 11.32 -11.15 7.57
C CYS A 83 11.99 -12.46 8.00
N ASP A 84 12.99 -12.96 7.25
CA ASP A 84 13.75 -14.18 7.50
C ASP A 84 12.87 -15.41 7.83
N PRO A 85 12.58 -16.30 6.88
CA PRO A 85 11.82 -17.53 7.15
C PRO A 85 12.45 -18.40 8.25
N PRO A 86 11.67 -19.25 8.94
CA PRO A 86 12.20 -20.09 10.02
C PRO A 86 13.42 -20.91 9.58
N PRO A 87 14.47 -21.02 10.43
CA PRO A 87 15.71 -21.75 10.09
C PRO A 87 15.49 -23.17 9.58
N GLY A 88 14.52 -23.91 10.16
CA GLY A 88 14.14 -25.25 9.72
C GLY A 88 13.56 -25.27 8.31
N PHE A 89 12.75 -24.28 7.93
CA PHE A 89 12.21 -24.15 6.60
C PHE A 89 13.32 -23.83 5.58
N VAL A 90 14.26 -22.93 5.94
CA VAL A 90 15.42 -22.62 5.09
C VAL A 90 16.33 -23.82 4.90
N ALA A 91 16.57 -24.64 5.94
CA ALA A 91 17.29 -25.90 5.83
C ALA A 91 16.58 -26.88 4.89
N GLY A 92 15.24 -26.94 4.97
CA GLY A 92 14.42 -27.71 4.01
C GLY A 92 14.58 -27.22 2.57
N MET A 93 14.71 -25.91 2.32
CA MET A 93 15.00 -25.36 1.00
C MET A 93 16.35 -25.86 0.47
N ALA A 94 17.40 -25.83 1.30
CA ALA A 94 18.74 -26.27 0.92
C ALA A 94 18.83 -27.77 0.67
N ALA A 95 18.02 -28.58 1.35
CA ALA A 95 17.99 -30.03 1.19
C ALA A 95 17.27 -30.52 -0.10
N LYS A 96 16.54 -29.63 -0.80
CA LYS A 96 15.83 -30.03 -2.03
C LYS A 96 16.82 -30.32 -3.16
N ALA A 97 16.56 -31.37 -3.93
CA ALA A 97 17.32 -31.69 -5.14
C ALA A 97 17.31 -30.54 -6.18
N ARG A 98 16.23 -29.75 -6.19
CA ARG A 98 16.13 -28.48 -6.91
C ARG A 98 15.69 -27.43 -5.88
N PRO A 99 16.62 -26.63 -5.36
CA PRO A 99 16.31 -25.57 -4.44
C PRO A 99 15.33 -24.54 -5.02
N PRO A 100 14.48 -23.91 -4.21
CA PRO A 100 13.58 -22.86 -4.66
C PRO A 100 14.35 -21.63 -5.08
N VAL A 101 13.74 -20.78 -5.93
CA VAL A 101 14.21 -19.42 -6.11
C VAL A 101 13.83 -18.63 -4.86
N TRP A 102 14.82 -18.12 -4.13
CA TRP A 102 14.63 -17.39 -2.89
C TRP A 102 14.74 -15.89 -3.13
N ILE A 103 13.68 -15.17 -2.79
CA ILE A 103 13.52 -13.73 -3.08
C ILE A 103 13.28 -13.01 -1.78
N ASN A 104 14.06 -11.96 -1.51
CA ASN A 104 13.71 -10.93 -0.55
C ASN A 104 12.95 -9.81 -1.30
N LEU A 105 11.65 -9.73 -1.07
CA LEU A 105 10.81 -8.65 -1.59
C LEU A 105 10.93 -7.45 -0.64
N GLU A 106 11.59 -6.42 -1.12
CA GLU A 106 11.88 -5.21 -0.37
C GLU A 106 10.71 -4.22 -0.36
N TYR A 107 10.82 -3.20 0.49
CA TYR A 107 9.88 -2.09 0.53
C TYR A 107 9.89 -1.26 -0.75
N LEU A 108 8.74 -0.71 -1.11
CA LEU A 108 8.59 0.20 -2.23
C LEU A 108 9.39 1.49 -1.98
N SER A 109 10.23 1.88 -2.93
CA SER A 109 10.88 3.19 -2.92
C SER A 109 11.07 3.73 -4.34
N ALA A 110 11.15 5.07 -4.43
CA ALA A 110 11.53 5.81 -5.63
C ALA A 110 13.00 6.28 -5.58
N GLU A 111 13.74 5.91 -4.54
CA GLU A 111 15.13 6.33 -4.36
C GLU A 111 16.06 5.67 -5.38
N PRO A 112 17.11 6.35 -5.85
CA PRO A 112 17.98 5.84 -6.92
C PRO A 112 18.71 4.52 -6.61
N TYR A 113 18.87 4.17 -5.33
CA TYR A 113 19.50 2.90 -4.95
C TYR A 113 18.66 1.68 -5.33
N VAL A 114 17.34 1.84 -5.39
CA VAL A 114 16.39 0.75 -5.70
C VAL A 114 16.72 0.09 -7.05
N ALA A 115 16.87 0.89 -8.10
CA ALA A 115 17.23 0.40 -9.42
C ALA A 115 18.59 -0.30 -9.46
N ARG A 116 19.57 0.18 -8.66
CA ARG A 116 20.92 -0.41 -8.58
C ARG A 116 20.96 -1.70 -7.78
N SER A 117 20.05 -1.84 -6.80
CA SER A 117 20.00 -2.98 -5.89
C SER A 117 19.01 -4.05 -6.33
N HIS A 118 18.13 -3.72 -7.28
CA HIS A 118 17.16 -4.67 -7.82
C HIS A 118 17.83 -5.84 -8.54
N ALA A 119 17.35 -7.06 -8.26
CA ALA A 119 17.84 -8.31 -8.82
C ALA A 119 19.31 -8.67 -8.47
N LEU A 120 19.90 -8.02 -7.46
CA LEU A 120 21.21 -8.41 -6.96
C LEU A 120 21.16 -9.74 -6.18
N PRO A 121 22.16 -10.63 -6.39
CA PRO A 121 22.28 -11.87 -5.64
C PRO A 121 22.90 -11.62 -4.24
N SER A 122 22.47 -12.39 -3.28
CA SER A 122 23.08 -12.53 -1.95
C SER A 122 23.38 -14.01 -1.67
N PRO A 123 24.57 -14.52 -2.06
CA PRO A 123 24.97 -15.89 -1.78
C PRO A 123 25.04 -16.15 -0.27
N GLN A 124 24.45 -17.25 0.17
CA GLN A 124 24.46 -17.65 1.57
C GLN A 124 25.64 -18.59 1.82
N HIS A 125 26.64 -18.13 2.57
CA HIS A 125 27.87 -18.86 2.81
C HIS A 125 27.84 -19.72 4.09
N SER A 126 26.86 -19.50 4.98
CA SER A 126 26.76 -20.16 6.28
C SER A 126 25.32 -20.29 6.72
N GLY A 127 25.08 -21.00 7.84
CA GLY A 127 23.76 -21.20 8.40
C GLY A 127 22.89 -22.19 7.61
N PRO A 128 21.58 -22.25 7.92
CA PRO A 128 20.67 -23.25 7.34
C PRO A 128 20.49 -23.10 5.83
N GLY A 129 20.77 -21.93 5.27
CA GLY A 129 20.68 -21.64 3.84
C GLY A 129 22.01 -21.76 3.08
N ALA A 130 23.06 -22.30 3.70
CA ALA A 130 24.38 -22.41 3.04
C ALA A 130 24.29 -23.05 1.65
N GLY A 131 24.88 -22.39 0.65
CA GLY A 131 24.82 -22.82 -0.75
C GLY A 131 23.63 -22.28 -1.55
N LEU A 132 22.63 -21.68 -0.90
CA LEU A 132 21.54 -20.97 -1.59
C LEU A 132 21.94 -19.56 -2.02
N VAL A 133 21.19 -19.01 -2.96
CA VAL A 133 21.28 -17.59 -3.33
C VAL A 133 19.94 -16.93 -3.05
N LYS A 134 19.94 -15.89 -2.20
CA LYS A 134 18.82 -14.99 -1.97
C LYS A 134 18.92 -13.84 -2.95
N TRP A 135 17.81 -13.45 -3.57
CA TRP A 135 17.77 -12.37 -4.55
C TRP A 135 16.99 -11.19 -3.99
N PHE A 136 17.55 -10.00 -4.03
CA PHE A 136 16.83 -8.79 -3.69
C PHE A 136 15.88 -8.39 -4.81
N PHE A 137 14.64 -8.12 -4.49
CA PHE A 137 13.63 -7.68 -5.44
C PHE A 137 12.92 -6.43 -4.93
N TYR A 138 13.24 -5.30 -5.53
CA TYR A 138 12.74 -3.99 -5.10
C TYR A 138 11.54 -3.55 -5.94
N PRO A 139 10.35 -3.38 -5.35
CA PRO A 139 9.26 -2.62 -5.98
C PRO A 139 9.71 -1.18 -6.24
N GLY A 140 9.22 -0.58 -7.32
CA GLY A 140 9.59 0.77 -7.70
C GLY A 140 8.81 1.28 -8.90
N PHE A 141 9.14 2.47 -9.34
CA PHE A 141 8.32 3.25 -10.26
C PHE A 141 8.82 3.24 -11.71
N ASP A 142 9.93 2.61 -12.01
CA ASP A 142 10.55 2.60 -13.34
C ASP A 142 10.79 1.19 -13.89
N ALA A 143 11.31 1.13 -15.11
CA ALA A 143 11.59 -0.11 -15.83
C ALA A 143 12.69 -0.96 -15.18
N ALA A 144 13.61 -0.34 -14.43
CA ALA A 144 14.77 -1.01 -13.82
C ALA A 144 14.43 -1.60 -12.43
N THR A 145 13.18 -1.51 -11.99
CA THR A 145 12.69 -1.99 -10.69
C THR A 145 11.66 -3.10 -10.83
N GLY A 146 11.16 -3.62 -9.71
CA GLY A 146 10.13 -4.66 -9.69
C GLY A 146 8.73 -4.19 -10.09
N GLY A 147 8.52 -2.90 -10.32
CA GLY A 147 7.21 -2.34 -10.64
C GLY A 147 6.29 -2.23 -9.43
N LEU A 148 5.03 -1.97 -9.68
CA LEU A 148 3.98 -1.76 -8.68
C LEU A 148 2.91 -2.84 -8.80
N LEU A 149 2.23 -3.15 -7.70
CA LEU A 149 1.05 -4.04 -7.73
C LEU A 149 -0.09 -3.38 -8.50
N HIS A 150 -0.61 -4.10 -9.48
CA HIS A 150 -1.76 -3.67 -10.28
C HIS A 150 -2.60 -4.89 -10.66
N GLU A 151 -3.90 -4.82 -10.44
CA GLU A 151 -4.84 -5.88 -10.81
C GLU A 151 -5.49 -5.59 -12.16
N ALA A 152 -5.61 -6.64 -12.98
CA ALA A 152 -6.37 -6.53 -14.22
C ALA A 152 -7.83 -6.16 -13.93
N GLY A 153 -8.38 -5.23 -14.71
CA GLY A 153 -9.78 -4.80 -14.55
C GLY A 153 -10.00 -3.63 -13.59
N LEU A 154 -8.98 -3.20 -12.83
CA LEU A 154 -9.14 -2.14 -11.84
C LEU A 154 -9.65 -0.81 -12.44
N ALA A 155 -9.17 -0.43 -13.62
CA ALA A 155 -9.62 0.78 -14.30
C ALA A 155 -11.11 0.70 -14.67
N GLN A 156 -11.55 -0.44 -15.20
CA GLN A 156 -12.94 -0.69 -15.57
C GLN A 156 -13.86 -0.70 -14.34
N GLU A 157 -13.42 -1.32 -13.23
CA GLU A 157 -14.17 -1.29 -11.96
C GLU A 157 -14.33 0.15 -11.46
N ARG A 158 -13.26 0.95 -11.51
CA ARG A 158 -13.29 2.35 -11.09
C ARG A 158 -14.23 3.19 -11.97
N GLU A 159 -14.23 2.97 -13.28
CA GLU A 159 -15.09 3.71 -14.22
C GLU A 159 -16.58 3.36 -14.05
N ALA A 160 -16.89 2.11 -13.76
CA ALA A 160 -18.26 1.63 -13.54
C ALA A 160 -18.77 1.87 -12.11
N PHE A 161 -17.95 2.42 -11.22
CA PHE A 161 -18.24 2.50 -9.80
C PHE A 161 -19.27 3.59 -9.45
N ASP A 162 -20.33 3.18 -8.74
CA ASP A 162 -21.30 4.08 -8.12
C ASP A 162 -20.84 4.53 -6.72
N SER A 163 -20.26 5.72 -6.68
CA SER A 163 -19.74 6.32 -5.44
C SER A 163 -20.85 6.64 -4.44
N GLU A 164 -22.00 7.13 -4.88
CA GLU A 164 -23.07 7.55 -3.96
C GLU A 164 -23.77 6.34 -3.33
N GLY A 165 -24.06 5.33 -4.13
CA GLY A 165 -24.62 4.07 -3.63
C GLY A 165 -23.68 3.36 -2.65
N TRP A 166 -22.38 3.36 -2.94
CA TRP A 166 -21.39 2.76 -2.03
C TRP A 166 -21.25 3.54 -0.72
N LEU A 167 -21.20 4.88 -0.77
CA LEU A 167 -21.16 5.71 0.44
C LEU A 167 -22.37 5.46 1.33
N ALA A 168 -23.56 5.38 0.74
CA ALA A 168 -24.78 5.03 1.48
C ALA A 168 -24.68 3.65 2.15
N SER A 169 -24.05 2.67 1.50
CA SER A 169 -23.89 1.31 2.06
C SER A 169 -22.95 1.26 3.27
N VAL A 170 -22.04 2.22 3.41
CA VAL A 170 -21.14 2.37 4.58
C VAL A 170 -21.64 3.44 5.58
N GLY A 171 -22.92 3.86 5.46
CA GLY A 171 -23.58 4.75 6.40
C GLY A 171 -23.27 6.25 6.20
N VAL A 172 -22.72 6.63 5.06
CA VAL A 172 -22.40 8.03 4.72
C VAL A 172 -23.41 8.55 3.72
N ALA A 173 -24.27 9.47 4.13
CA ALA A 173 -25.20 10.15 3.23
C ALA A 173 -24.43 11.19 2.39
N PRO A 174 -24.37 11.05 1.06
CA PRO A 174 -23.70 12.02 0.19
C PRO A 174 -24.35 13.40 0.28
N GLN A 175 -23.55 14.45 0.37
CA GLN A 175 -24.02 15.83 0.42
C GLN A 175 -23.44 16.64 -0.72
N ARG A 176 -24.32 17.30 -1.49
CA ARG A 176 -23.88 18.17 -2.59
C ARG A 176 -23.14 19.39 -2.09
N GLY A 177 -22.11 19.82 -2.81
CA GLY A 177 -21.31 21.00 -2.45
C GLY A 177 -20.40 20.81 -1.25
N THR A 178 -20.23 19.59 -0.76
CA THR A 178 -19.38 19.24 0.37
C THR A 178 -18.13 18.53 -0.15
N GLN A 179 -16.95 18.98 0.31
CA GLN A 179 -15.69 18.30 0.00
C GLN A 179 -15.61 16.99 0.78
N ARG A 180 -15.33 15.90 0.12
CA ARG A 180 -15.10 14.58 0.73
C ARG A 180 -13.61 14.32 0.90
N ILE A 181 -13.19 14.01 2.12
CA ILE A 181 -11.79 13.74 2.47
C ILE A 181 -11.73 12.40 3.16
N SER A 182 -10.92 11.45 2.67
CA SER A 182 -10.60 10.24 3.42
C SER A 182 -9.41 10.48 4.34
N LEU A 183 -9.45 9.92 5.54
CA LEU A 183 -8.37 10.00 6.51
C LEU A 183 -7.95 8.61 6.98
N PHE A 184 -6.76 8.22 6.56
CA PHE A 184 -6.03 7.05 7.03
C PHE A 184 -4.60 7.49 7.34
N CYS A 185 -4.26 7.63 8.63
CA CYS A 185 -2.99 8.19 9.08
C CYS A 185 -2.41 7.44 10.28
N TYR A 186 -1.10 7.55 10.46
CA TYR A 186 -0.41 7.26 11.73
C TYR A 186 -0.70 8.37 12.75
N ALA A 187 0.01 8.38 13.88
CA ALA A 187 0.01 9.54 14.74
C ALA A 187 0.39 10.80 13.94
N GLN A 188 -0.46 11.82 14.00
CA GLN A 188 -0.36 13.01 13.16
C GLN A 188 -0.41 14.29 14.01
N PRO A 189 0.74 14.85 14.43
CA PRO A 189 0.79 16.03 15.26
C PRO A 189 0.10 17.26 14.65
N ALA A 190 0.13 17.37 13.32
CA ALA A 190 -0.51 18.47 12.60
C ALA A 190 -2.04 18.34 12.47
N LEU A 191 -2.64 17.21 12.86
CA LEU A 191 -4.06 16.92 12.62
C LEU A 191 -5.00 17.98 13.21
N ALA A 192 -4.68 18.53 14.40
CA ALA A 192 -5.48 19.57 15.02
C ALA A 192 -5.60 20.81 14.12
N ALA A 193 -4.50 21.24 13.51
CA ALA A 193 -4.49 22.38 12.60
C ALA A 193 -5.27 22.10 11.32
N TRP A 194 -5.21 20.87 10.79
CA TRP A 194 -5.96 20.46 9.60
C TRP A 194 -7.46 20.37 9.90
N LEU A 195 -7.86 19.80 11.05
CA LEU A 195 -9.26 19.75 11.46
C LEU A 195 -9.84 21.15 11.63
N ALA A 196 -9.08 22.10 12.22
CA ALA A 196 -9.54 23.48 12.35
C ALA A 196 -9.88 24.09 10.99
N ARG A 197 -9.09 23.85 9.98
CA ARG A 197 -9.32 24.35 8.60
C ARG A 197 -10.52 23.69 7.93
N TRP A 198 -10.68 22.38 8.12
CA TRP A 198 -11.81 21.63 7.55
C TRP A 198 -13.16 22.03 8.20
N GLN A 199 -13.14 22.66 9.37
CA GLN A 199 -14.33 23.23 10.01
C GLN A 199 -14.84 24.52 9.35
N GLU A 200 -14.02 25.19 8.57
CA GLU A 200 -14.34 26.48 7.95
C GLU A 200 -15.19 26.35 6.68
N ARG A 201 -15.28 25.16 6.09
CA ARG A 201 -16.04 24.89 4.87
C ARG A 201 -16.76 23.54 4.92
N PRO A 202 -17.86 23.38 4.17
CA PRO A 202 -18.58 22.10 4.13
C PRO A 202 -17.65 20.94 3.79
N THR A 203 -17.37 20.08 4.77
CA THR A 203 -16.43 18.96 4.65
C THR A 203 -17.03 17.71 5.28
N GLN A 204 -17.05 16.61 4.51
CA GLN A 204 -17.26 15.25 5.02
C GLN A 204 -15.91 14.56 5.15
N LEU A 205 -15.47 14.31 6.38
CA LEU A 205 -14.24 13.58 6.70
C LEU A 205 -14.59 12.12 6.96
N LEU A 206 -14.14 11.23 6.09
CA LEU A 206 -14.37 9.80 6.15
C LEU A 206 -13.16 9.14 6.84
N VAL A 207 -13.33 8.77 8.10
CA VAL A 207 -12.23 8.39 8.99
C VAL A 207 -12.19 6.87 9.15
N THR A 208 -11.05 6.27 8.80
CA THR A 208 -10.82 4.83 8.99
C THR A 208 -10.66 4.49 10.48
N PRO A 209 -11.05 3.29 10.92
CA PRO A 209 -10.85 2.84 12.30
C PRO A 209 -9.38 2.83 12.72
N GLY A 210 -9.13 2.81 14.04
CA GLY A 210 -7.80 2.82 14.64
C GLY A 210 -7.24 4.22 14.85
N PRO A 211 -5.93 4.46 14.70
CA PRO A 211 -5.25 5.71 15.09
C PRO A 211 -5.87 6.98 14.52
N ALA A 212 -6.41 6.93 13.30
CA ALA A 212 -7.09 8.09 12.71
C ALA A 212 -8.36 8.46 13.48
N ALA A 213 -9.24 7.49 13.75
CA ALA A 213 -10.49 7.69 14.47
C ALA A 213 -10.25 8.11 15.93
N GLU A 214 -9.26 7.53 16.59
CA GLU A 214 -8.86 7.86 17.95
C GLU A 214 -8.43 9.32 18.07
N GLN A 215 -7.54 9.77 17.18
CA GLN A 215 -7.05 11.15 17.17
C GLN A 215 -8.16 12.15 16.82
N VAL A 216 -8.98 11.88 15.81
CA VAL A 216 -10.12 12.74 15.45
C VAL A 216 -11.11 12.83 16.60
N GLY A 217 -11.46 11.70 17.23
CA GLY A 217 -12.33 11.65 18.38
C GLY A 217 -11.81 12.48 19.55
N ALA A 218 -10.54 12.31 19.91
CA ALA A 218 -9.90 13.09 20.97
C ALA A 218 -9.92 14.59 20.69
N LEU A 219 -9.65 15.01 19.46
CA LEU A 219 -9.63 16.43 19.06
C LEU A 219 -11.03 17.05 18.94
N LEU A 220 -12.05 16.26 18.63
CA LEU A 220 -13.44 16.70 18.55
C LEU A 220 -14.20 16.56 19.88
N GLY A 221 -13.60 15.93 20.89
CA GLY A 221 -14.13 15.83 22.26
C GLY A 221 -15.09 14.68 22.50
N ALA A 222 -15.19 13.69 21.58
CA ALA A 222 -15.98 12.48 21.77
C ALA A 222 -15.37 11.32 20.96
N PRO A 223 -15.52 10.05 21.38
CA PRO A 223 -15.10 8.90 20.57
C PRO A 223 -15.71 8.95 19.16
N LEU A 224 -14.95 8.50 18.18
CA LEU A 224 -15.44 8.33 16.80
C LEU A 224 -15.40 6.85 16.43
N ARG A 225 -16.49 6.13 16.69
CA ARG A 225 -16.63 4.72 16.40
C ARG A 225 -17.23 4.47 15.01
N PRO A 226 -17.14 3.27 14.47
CA PRO A 226 -17.85 2.91 13.25
C PRO A 226 -19.34 3.23 13.31
N GLY A 227 -19.83 3.96 12.29
CA GLY A 227 -21.21 4.43 12.20
C GLY A 227 -21.53 5.72 12.96
N GLU A 228 -20.61 6.23 13.78
CA GLU A 228 -20.80 7.50 14.49
C GLU A 228 -20.46 8.71 13.61
N LEU A 229 -21.10 9.84 13.90
CA LEU A 229 -20.92 11.11 13.23
C LEU A 229 -20.68 12.22 14.25
N LEU A 230 -19.51 12.83 14.19
CA LEU A 230 -19.19 14.02 14.96
C LEU A 230 -19.28 15.26 14.07
N ARG A 231 -19.79 16.38 14.63
CA ARG A 231 -19.91 17.66 13.94
C ARG A 231 -19.21 18.76 14.70
N ARG A 232 -18.46 19.59 13.97
CA ARG A 232 -17.88 20.83 14.51
C ARG A 232 -17.74 21.86 13.39
N GLY A 233 -18.39 23.03 13.54
CA GLY A 233 -18.51 24.00 12.45
C GLY A 233 -19.14 23.36 11.21
N ALA A 234 -18.52 23.54 10.07
CA ALA A 234 -18.96 22.93 8.81
C ALA A 234 -18.41 21.51 8.57
N LEU A 235 -17.59 20.97 9.50
CA LEU A 235 -17.02 19.62 9.41
C LEU A 235 -18.01 18.56 9.92
N GLN A 236 -18.12 17.48 9.17
CA GLN A 236 -18.79 16.24 9.54
C GLN A 236 -17.79 15.10 9.48
N ALA A 237 -17.37 14.57 10.63
CA ALA A 237 -16.46 13.43 10.72
C ALA A 237 -17.26 12.14 10.89
N HIS A 238 -17.17 11.25 9.91
CA HIS A 238 -17.85 9.96 9.88
C HIS A 238 -16.85 8.85 10.24
N GLY A 239 -17.13 8.08 11.31
CA GLY A 239 -16.39 6.86 11.62
C GLY A 239 -16.79 5.74 10.68
N LEU A 240 -15.88 5.29 9.83
CA LEU A 240 -16.13 4.20 8.89
C LEU A 240 -16.04 2.83 9.57
N PRO A 241 -16.71 1.80 9.06
CA PRO A 241 -16.42 0.42 9.44
C PRO A 241 -15.02 0.00 8.98
N TRP A 242 -14.53 -1.14 9.48
CA TRP A 242 -13.38 -1.79 8.88
C TRP A 242 -13.69 -2.15 7.43
N LEU A 243 -12.86 -1.71 6.50
CA LEU A 243 -13.08 -1.90 5.07
C LEU A 243 -12.21 -3.04 4.54
N SER A 244 -12.80 -3.89 3.71
CA SER A 244 -12.00 -4.81 2.90
C SER A 244 -11.07 -4.05 1.94
N GLN A 245 -10.07 -4.70 1.39
CA GLN A 245 -9.18 -4.05 0.41
C GLN A 245 -9.94 -3.46 -0.78
N PRO A 246 -10.91 -4.16 -1.41
CA PRO A 246 -11.76 -3.52 -2.42
C PRO A 246 -12.61 -2.37 -1.88
N GLY A 247 -13.06 -2.48 -0.63
CA GLY A 247 -13.80 -1.40 0.05
C GLY A 247 -12.94 -0.15 0.25
N TYR A 248 -11.66 -0.35 0.59
CA TYR A 248 -10.71 0.77 0.71
C TYR A 248 -10.44 1.44 -0.64
N ASP A 249 -10.31 0.68 -1.71
CA ASP A 249 -10.18 1.24 -3.06
C ASP A 249 -11.38 2.12 -3.42
N ARG A 250 -12.61 1.66 -3.12
CA ARG A 250 -13.86 2.41 -3.32
C ARG A 250 -13.93 3.68 -2.47
N LEU A 251 -13.38 3.65 -1.24
CA LEU A 251 -13.24 4.86 -0.43
C LEU A 251 -12.39 5.91 -1.15
N LEU A 252 -11.22 5.52 -1.67
CA LEU A 252 -10.33 6.43 -2.39
C LEU A 252 -10.98 7.00 -3.66
N TRP A 253 -11.78 6.21 -4.37
CA TRP A 253 -12.50 6.67 -5.56
C TRP A 253 -13.62 7.66 -5.24
N SER A 254 -14.20 7.57 -4.03
CA SER A 254 -15.32 8.39 -3.58
C SER A 254 -14.94 9.76 -3.04
N CYS A 255 -13.65 10.01 -2.78
CA CYS A 255 -13.18 11.23 -2.14
C CYS A 255 -12.51 12.19 -3.10
N ASP A 256 -12.59 13.49 -2.78
CA ASP A 256 -11.93 14.57 -3.53
C ASP A 256 -10.47 14.73 -3.13
N LEU A 257 -10.14 14.32 -1.88
CA LEU A 257 -8.79 14.28 -1.32
C LEU A 257 -8.63 13.06 -0.44
N ASN A 258 -7.51 12.37 -0.58
CA ASN A 258 -7.19 11.19 0.21
C ASN A 258 -5.93 11.41 1.04
N HIS A 259 -6.04 11.26 2.36
CA HIS A 259 -4.88 11.13 3.24
C HIS A 259 -4.61 9.65 3.44
N VAL A 260 -3.47 9.18 2.96
CA VAL A 260 -3.09 7.76 2.97
C VAL A 260 -1.76 7.55 3.70
N ARG A 261 -1.52 6.32 4.19
CA ARG A 261 -0.27 5.95 4.86
C ARG A 261 0.22 4.58 4.38
N GLY A 262 1.52 4.32 4.55
CA GLY A 262 2.10 3.04 4.16
C GLY A 262 2.16 2.87 2.63
N GLU A 263 2.63 1.73 2.17
CA GLU A 263 2.98 1.53 0.76
C GLU A 263 1.80 1.04 -0.08
N ASP A 264 0.99 0.09 0.44
CA ASP A 264 -0.20 -0.39 -0.29
C ASP A 264 -1.15 0.77 -0.61
N SER A 265 -1.51 1.56 0.40
CA SER A 265 -2.45 2.66 0.19
C SER A 265 -1.89 3.80 -0.67
N LEU A 266 -0.55 4.01 -0.70
CA LEU A 266 0.08 4.90 -1.68
C LEU A 266 -0.21 4.43 -3.11
N VAL A 267 0.08 3.16 -3.39
CA VAL A 267 -0.15 2.58 -4.72
C VAL A 267 -1.63 2.67 -5.10
N ARG A 268 -2.53 2.39 -4.15
CA ARG A 268 -3.98 2.50 -4.39
C ARG A 268 -4.44 3.94 -4.64
N ALA A 269 -3.84 4.93 -3.95
CA ALA A 269 -4.14 6.35 -4.18
C ALA A 269 -3.69 6.81 -5.58
N LEU A 270 -2.56 6.31 -6.08
CA LEU A 270 -2.13 6.55 -7.46
C LEU A 270 -3.15 6.01 -8.46
N TRP A 271 -3.61 4.75 -8.26
CA TRP A 271 -4.60 4.12 -9.13
C TRP A 271 -6.00 4.76 -9.01
N ALA A 272 -6.32 5.39 -7.88
CA ALA A 272 -7.57 6.14 -7.75
C ALA A 272 -7.62 7.38 -8.68
N GLY A 273 -6.47 7.94 -9.06
CA GLY A 273 -6.38 9.14 -9.90
C GLY A 273 -7.03 10.36 -9.25
N ARG A 274 -7.08 10.40 -7.91
CA ARG A 274 -7.62 11.49 -7.10
C ARG A 274 -6.48 12.22 -6.38
N PRO A 275 -6.61 13.48 -6.01
CA PRO A 275 -5.69 14.16 -5.10
C PRO A 275 -5.45 13.34 -3.83
N PHE A 276 -4.20 13.24 -3.42
CA PHE A 276 -3.86 12.55 -2.17
C PHE A 276 -2.62 13.15 -1.53
N VAL A 277 -2.47 12.92 -0.23
CA VAL A 277 -1.26 13.18 0.55
C VAL A 277 -0.84 11.88 1.23
N TRP A 278 0.42 11.50 1.05
CA TRP A 278 0.98 10.29 1.63
C TRP A 278 1.74 10.60 2.91
N GLN A 279 1.44 9.86 3.97
CA GLN A 279 2.21 9.85 5.21
C GLN A 279 3.10 8.61 5.23
N LEU A 280 4.41 8.83 5.32
CA LEU A 280 5.36 7.76 5.53
C LEU A 280 5.37 7.37 7.01
N TYR A 281 5.81 6.13 7.28
CA TYR A 281 6.10 5.71 8.65
C TYR A 281 7.23 6.57 9.20
N PRO A 282 7.04 7.28 10.32
CA PRO A 282 8.08 8.14 10.87
C PRO A 282 9.28 7.31 11.34
N GLN A 283 10.46 7.65 10.85
CA GLN A 283 11.72 7.03 11.23
C GLN A 283 12.56 8.02 12.02
N SER A 284 13.13 7.60 13.14
CA SER A 284 13.90 8.45 14.05
C SER A 284 15.20 9.00 13.43
N ASP A 285 15.74 8.31 12.43
CA ASP A 285 16.94 8.72 11.67
C ASP A 285 16.65 9.70 10.53
N GLY A 286 15.36 10.03 10.29
CA GLY A 286 14.95 10.95 9.23
C GLY A 286 14.97 10.36 7.81
N ALA A 287 15.23 9.07 7.63
CA ALA A 287 15.29 8.42 6.31
C ALA A 287 13.98 8.59 5.50
N HIS A 288 12.84 8.73 6.17
CA HIS A 288 11.56 9.00 5.52
C HIS A 288 11.54 10.31 4.70
N ALA A 289 12.40 11.30 5.02
CA ALA A 289 12.47 12.54 4.26
C ALA A 289 13.04 12.31 2.85
N ALA A 290 14.14 11.56 2.73
CA ALA A 290 14.74 11.21 1.43
C ALA A 290 13.78 10.37 0.58
N LYS A 291 13.10 9.40 1.19
CA LYS A 291 12.09 8.55 0.54
C LYS A 291 10.91 9.39 0.02
N LEU A 292 10.44 10.37 0.81
CA LEU A 292 9.37 11.29 0.39
C LEU A 292 9.81 12.14 -0.79
N GLU A 293 11.00 12.74 -0.73
CA GLU A 293 11.52 13.59 -1.80
C GLU A 293 11.70 12.83 -3.11
N ALA A 294 12.21 11.60 -3.06
CA ALA A 294 12.34 10.75 -4.23
C ALA A 294 10.96 10.44 -4.83
N PHE A 295 9.96 10.10 -4.00
CA PHE A 295 8.59 9.91 -4.46
C PHE A 295 8.00 11.17 -5.08
N LEU A 296 8.20 12.34 -4.47
CA LEU A 296 7.72 13.61 -5.01
C LEU A 296 8.34 13.90 -6.38
N GLY A 297 9.59 13.52 -6.62
CA GLY A 297 10.22 13.58 -7.94
C GLY A 297 9.44 12.78 -9.00
N VAL A 298 8.94 11.60 -8.62
CA VAL A 298 8.10 10.77 -9.50
C VAL A 298 6.70 11.37 -9.65
N TYR A 299 6.05 11.69 -8.53
CA TYR A 299 4.63 12.10 -8.55
C TYR A 299 4.43 13.47 -9.24
N LEU A 300 5.33 14.42 -8.99
CA LEU A 300 5.24 15.77 -9.53
C LEU A 300 5.81 15.90 -10.95
N HIS A 301 6.29 14.81 -11.54
CA HIS A 301 6.79 14.84 -12.91
C HIS A 301 5.71 15.36 -13.88
N GLY A 302 6.06 16.39 -14.67
CA GLY A 302 5.14 17.03 -15.61
C GLY A 302 4.12 17.99 -14.97
N ALA A 303 4.17 18.23 -13.66
CA ALA A 303 3.34 19.26 -13.02
C ALA A 303 3.81 20.68 -13.37
N ASP A 304 2.87 21.61 -13.44
CA ASP A 304 3.21 23.03 -13.45
C ASP A 304 4.07 23.39 -12.22
N PRO A 305 5.10 24.27 -12.35
CA PRO A 305 6.01 24.59 -11.26
C PRO A 305 5.32 25.15 -10.00
N ALA A 306 4.27 25.97 -10.16
CA ALA A 306 3.54 26.51 -9.00
C ALA A 306 2.72 25.42 -8.31
N LEU A 307 2.09 24.52 -9.07
CA LEU A 307 1.41 23.35 -8.53
C LEU A 307 2.41 22.43 -7.82
N ALA A 308 3.54 22.13 -8.44
CA ALA A 308 4.57 21.26 -7.85
C ALA A 308 5.08 21.81 -6.51
N ALA A 309 5.35 23.11 -6.42
CA ALA A 309 5.77 23.76 -5.18
C ALA A 309 4.69 23.68 -4.10
N ALA A 310 3.43 23.95 -4.44
CA ALA A 310 2.31 23.87 -3.52
C ALA A 310 2.08 22.46 -2.97
N LEU A 311 2.13 21.44 -3.85
CA LEU A 311 1.98 20.05 -3.46
C LEU A 311 3.16 19.56 -2.61
N ARG A 312 4.40 19.85 -3.01
CA ARG A 312 5.60 19.53 -2.21
C ARG A 312 5.46 20.09 -0.80
N SER A 313 5.11 21.38 -0.66
CA SER A 313 4.89 22.00 0.66
C SER A 313 3.85 21.25 1.49
N ARG A 314 2.73 20.87 0.90
CA ARG A 314 1.65 20.12 1.57
C ARG A 314 2.10 18.74 2.05
N PHE A 315 2.82 17.99 1.22
CA PHE A 315 3.35 16.68 1.59
C PHE A 315 4.39 16.80 2.73
N LEU A 316 5.30 17.77 2.66
CA LEU A 316 6.29 18.02 3.71
C LEU A 316 5.62 18.40 5.04
N GLN A 317 4.62 19.28 5.01
CA GLN A 317 3.87 19.66 6.22
C GLN A 317 3.13 18.47 6.83
N TRP A 318 2.48 17.62 6.00
CA TRP A 318 1.79 16.43 6.47
C TRP A 318 2.72 15.41 7.08
N ASN A 319 3.97 15.33 6.62
CA ASN A 319 5.00 14.43 7.17
C ASN A 319 5.84 15.08 8.30
N GLY A 320 5.49 16.28 8.75
CA GLY A 320 6.23 16.97 9.83
C GLY A 320 7.61 17.48 9.43
N LEU A 321 7.91 17.52 8.13
CA LEU A 321 9.19 17.95 7.55
C LEU A 321 9.24 19.45 7.22
N ALA A 322 8.11 20.14 7.34
CA ALA A 322 7.99 21.58 7.24
C ALA A 322 6.96 22.10 8.24
N ALA A 323 7.12 23.35 8.67
CA ALA A 323 6.14 24.00 9.55
C ALA A 323 4.76 24.07 8.86
N PRO A 324 3.66 23.88 9.60
CA PRO A 324 2.33 24.11 9.07
C PRO A 324 2.19 25.54 8.54
N ALA A 325 1.65 25.70 7.34
CA ALA A 325 1.34 27.03 6.83
C ALA A 325 0.30 27.71 7.72
N SER A 326 0.36 29.02 7.86
CA SER A 326 -0.58 29.81 8.65
C SER A 326 -2.01 29.79 8.08
N ALA A 327 -2.14 29.56 6.77
CA ALA A 327 -3.42 29.36 6.09
C ALA A 327 -3.30 28.21 5.08
N GLU A 328 -4.31 27.34 5.02
CA GLU A 328 -4.38 26.35 3.95
C GLU A 328 -4.93 27.03 2.69
N ALA A 329 -4.12 27.03 1.63
CA ALA A 329 -4.66 27.32 0.31
C ALA A 329 -5.73 26.28 -0.05
N PRO A 330 -6.82 26.65 -0.72
CA PRO A 330 -7.76 25.71 -1.30
C PRO A 330 -7.01 24.64 -2.09
N LEU A 331 -7.62 23.46 -2.28
CA LEU A 331 -7.04 22.45 -3.17
C LEU A 331 -6.78 23.12 -4.53
N PRO A 332 -5.53 23.14 -5.02
CA PRO A 332 -5.25 23.74 -6.31
C PRO A 332 -6.13 23.09 -7.38
N ALA A 333 -6.92 23.85 -8.12
CA ALA A 333 -7.79 23.31 -9.16
C ALA A 333 -7.06 22.38 -10.16
N PRO A 334 -5.78 22.65 -10.53
CA PRO A 334 -5.02 21.74 -11.41
C PRO A 334 -4.67 20.40 -10.80
N TRP A 335 -4.74 20.24 -9.45
CA TRP A 335 -4.30 19.00 -8.80
C TRP A 335 -5.12 17.79 -9.22
N GLN A 336 -6.44 17.92 -9.35
CA GLN A 336 -7.30 16.83 -9.81
C GLN A 336 -6.90 16.33 -11.21
N ALA A 337 -6.61 17.25 -12.12
CA ALA A 337 -6.17 16.90 -13.47
C ALA A 337 -4.79 16.24 -13.45
N HIS A 338 -3.86 16.77 -12.66
CA HIS A 338 -2.53 16.21 -12.49
C HIS A 338 -2.58 14.80 -11.88
N ALA A 339 -3.32 14.59 -10.81
CA ALA A 339 -3.45 13.29 -10.15
C ALA A 339 -3.99 12.22 -11.12
N ARG A 340 -5.01 12.58 -11.90
CA ARG A 340 -5.58 11.71 -12.92
C ARG A 340 -4.57 11.38 -14.03
N SER A 341 -3.93 12.38 -14.59
CA SER A 341 -2.94 12.22 -15.66
C SER A 341 -1.74 11.39 -15.21
N ARG A 342 -1.21 11.68 -14.00
CA ARG A 342 -0.05 10.97 -13.47
C ARG A 342 -0.38 9.52 -13.10
N GLY A 343 -1.53 9.30 -12.47
CA GLY A 343 -2.03 7.94 -12.19
C GLY A 343 -2.16 7.12 -13.48
N ALA A 344 -2.82 7.67 -14.51
CA ALA A 344 -3.00 7.00 -15.78
C ALA A 344 -1.66 6.70 -16.50
N ALA A 345 -0.69 7.61 -16.44
CA ALA A 345 0.63 7.38 -17.02
C ALA A 345 1.37 6.21 -16.32
N LEU A 346 1.38 6.20 -14.99
CA LEU A 346 1.98 5.11 -14.22
C LEU A 346 1.25 3.78 -14.46
N GLU A 347 -0.08 3.78 -14.55
CA GLU A 347 -0.88 2.60 -14.86
C GLU A 347 -0.54 2.04 -16.25
N ALA A 348 -0.41 2.90 -17.25
CA ALA A 348 0.01 2.51 -18.61
C ALA A 348 1.43 1.92 -18.63
N GLU A 349 2.37 2.46 -17.85
CA GLU A 349 3.71 1.90 -17.69
C GLU A 349 3.67 0.48 -17.09
N GLN A 350 2.85 0.25 -16.05
CA GLN A 350 2.70 -1.09 -15.46
C GLN A 350 2.06 -2.07 -16.44
N GLN A 351 1.11 -1.63 -17.25
CA GLN A 351 0.51 -2.47 -18.30
C GLN A 351 1.53 -2.83 -19.39
N ALA A 352 2.35 -1.90 -19.83
CA ALA A 352 3.34 -2.11 -20.86
C ALA A 352 4.52 -3.01 -20.42
N LEU A 353 5.04 -2.78 -19.21
CA LEU A 353 6.23 -3.45 -18.70
C LEU A 353 5.90 -4.71 -17.88
N GLY A 354 4.68 -4.86 -17.44
CA GLY A 354 4.21 -5.81 -16.45
C GLY A 354 4.23 -5.20 -15.03
N ASP A 355 3.20 -5.50 -14.27
CA ASP A 355 3.13 -5.17 -12.83
C ASP A 355 4.09 -6.04 -12.00
N LEU A 356 4.17 -5.76 -10.69
CA LEU A 356 5.03 -6.49 -9.75
C LEU A 356 4.89 -8.02 -9.87
N GLY A 357 3.67 -8.54 -9.97
CA GLY A 357 3.44 -9.99 -10.09
C GLY A 357 4.02 -10.56 -11.39
N ILE A 358 3.82 -9.88 -12.51
CA ILE A 358 4.35 -10.27 -13.81
C ILE A 358 5.88 -10.18 -13.83
N ARG A 359 6.46 -9.10 -13.29
CA ARG A 359 7.92 -8.94 -13.22
C ARG A 359 8.56 -10.00 -12.33
N LEU A 360 7.96 -10.33 -11.18
CA LEU A 360 8.39 -11.45 -10.33
C LEU A 360 8.38 -12.79 -11.09
N GLN A 361 7.32 -13.09 -11.82
CA GLN A 361 7.26 -14.33 -12.62
C GLN A 361 8.35 -14.37 -13.69
N ARG A 362 8.58 -13.28 -14.41
CA ARG A 362 9.66 -13.18 -15.41
C ARG A 362 11.03 -13.38 -14.78
N PHE A 363 11.25 -12.73 -13.61
CA PHE A 363 12.48 -12.89 -12.86
C PHE A 363 12.71 -14.35 -12.45
N VAL A 364 11.71 -14.99 -11.85
CA VAL A 364 11.77 -16.41 -11.49
C VAL A 364 12.07 -17.29 -12.70
N ALA A 365 11.43 -17.06 -13.83
CA ALA A 365 11.68 -17.81 -15.06
C ALA A 365 13.13 -17.68 -15.56
N SER A 366 13.80 -16.55 -15.29
CA SER A 366 15.21 -16.33 -15.63
C SER A 366 16.20 -17.02 -14.70
N LYS A 367 15.73 -17.51 -13.53
CA LYS A 367 16.57 -18.16 -12.48
C LYS A 367 16.38 -19.69 -12.42
N ARG A 368 15.41 -20.24 -13.13
CA ARG A 368 15.10 -21.67 -13.20
C ARG A 368 15.67 -22.33 -14.45
#